data_59174f7376631bedf3447029d7ce38de
#
_entry.id   59174f7376631bedf3447029d7ce38de
#
_cell.length_a   1.000
_cell.length_b   1.000
_cell.length_c   1.000
_cell.angle_alpha   90.00
_cell.angle_beta   90.00
_cell.angle_gamma   90.00
#
_symmetry.space_group_name_H-M   'P 1'
#
loop_
_entity.id
_entity.type
_entity.pdbx_description
1 polymer ?
#
loop_
_entity_poly.entity_id
_entity_poly.type
_entity_poly.pdbx_seq_one_letter_code
_entity_poly.pdbx_strand_id
1 'polypeptide(L)'
;MEQFYHLEWNKESMEVINFNIKGLKLIKPEIFHDERGYFLETYNSKRYKDILENKGFVQAGHSFSKKNVLRGIHFQKTKPQEQLFYLSSGKIFYVAVDFRPNSKTFLDHISLEIESSDHSQIFTPRGVGSAYYTLTDNVNLIYKISQLYGENEEEGVIWNDPTLNIEWPCLDPIVSKKDQSNKLVSQIDFSLLTDLKEL
;
A
#
# COMPACT_ATOMS: atom_id res chain seq x y z
N MET A 1 -23.61 15.23 17.98
CA MET A 1 -23.35 13.84 17.61
C MET A 1 -24.41 13.25 16.67
N GLU A 2 -25.64 13.72 16.68
CA GLU A 2 -26.74 13.21 15.85
C GLU A 2 -26.66 13.57 14.35
N GLN A 3 -25.99 14.64 13.97
CA GLN A 3 -25.92 15.10 12.58
C GLN A 3 -25.07 14.24 11.64
N PHE A 4 -24.15 13.41 12.15
CA PHE A 4 -23.34 12.53 11.32
C PHE A 4 -24.06 11.25 10.88
N TYR A 5 -25.16 10.86 11.51
CA TYR A 5 -25.88 9.63 11.20
C TYR A 5 -26.91 9.74 10.07
N HIS A 6 -27.15 10.96 9.56
CA HIS A 6 -28.08 11.21 8.45
C HIS A 6 -27.41 11.39 7.08
N LEU A 7 -26.08 11.16 6.97
CA LEU A 7 -25.42 11.12 5.67
C LEU A 7 -25.86 9.83 4.96
N GLU A 8 -26.70 9.95 3.94
CA GLU A 8 -27.01 8.85 3.03
C GLU A 8 -25.73 8.51 2.26
N TRP A 9 -25.05 7.46 2.70
CA TRP A 9 -23.86 6.94 2.08
C TRP A 9 -24.20 6.30 0.75
N ASN A 10 -23.90 6.96 -0.35
CA ASN A 10 -24.09 6.40 -1.69
C ASN A 10 -22.85 5.58 -2.09
N LYS A 11 -23.04 4.35 -2.58
CA LYS A 11 -21.96 3.50 -3.12
C LYS A 11 -21.22 4.18 -4.29
N GLU A 12 -21.88 5.10 -4.99
CA GLU A 12 -21.37 5.76 -6.19
C GLU A 12 -20.39 6.91 -5.90
N SER A 13 -20.15 7.25 -4.64
CA SER A 13 -19.34 8.41 -4.25
C SER A 13 -17.84 8.14 -4.07
N MET A 14 -17.38 6.87 -4.11
CA MET A 14 -15.97 6.53 -4.11
C MET A 14 -15.46 6.29 -5.54
N GLU A 15 -14.43 7.03 -5.94
CA GLU A 15 -13.70 6.76 -7.19
C GLU A 15 -12.68 5.66 -6.97
N VAL A 16 -12.69 4.61 -7.82
CA VAL A 16 -11.73 3.51 -7.78
C VAL A 16 -10.99 3.43 -9.10
N ILE A 17 -9.68 3.63 -9.06
CA ILE A 17 -8.77 3.55 -10.20
C ILE A 17 -8.00 2.23 -10.11
N ASN A 18 -8.13 1.38 -11.13
CA ASN A 18 -7.40 0.12 -11.24
C ASN A 18 -6.12 0.34 -12.06
N PHE A 19 -5.06 -0.34 -11.65
CA PHE A 19 -3.79 -0.36 -12.36
C PHE A 19 -3.65 -1.63 -13.23
N ASN A 20 -2.62 -1.69 -14.08
CA ASN A 20 -2.29 -2.88 -14.87
C ASN A 20 -1.80 -4.05 -13.99
N ILE A 21 -1.20 -3.79 -12.82
CA ILE A 21 -0.99 -4.82 -11.79
C ILE A 21 -2.35 -5.17 -11.21
N LYS A 22 -2.85 -6.35 -11.57
CA LYS A 22 -4.21 -6.79 -11.23
C LYS A 22 -4.45 -6.78 -9.72
N GLY A 23 -5.55 -6.16 -9.30
CA GLY A 23 -5.97 -6.00 -7.91
C GLY A 23 -5.37 -4.79 -7.19
N LEU A 24 -4.31 -4.16 -7.72
CA LEU A 24 -3.79 -2.90 -7.19
C LEU A 24 -4.76 -1.76 -7.51
N LYS A 25 -5.13 -0.96 -6.51
CA LYS A 25 -6.14 0.09 -6.66
C LYS A 25 -5.74 1.38 -5.95
N LEU A 26 -6.05 2.50 -6.57
CA LEU A 26 -6.13 3.80 -5.91
C LEU A 26 -7.60 4.07 -5.62
N ILE A 27 -7.92 4.41 -4.39
CA ILE A 27 -9.29 4.67 -3.93
C ILE A 27 -9.34 6.11 -3.44
N LYS A 28 -10.26 6.90 -3.99
CA LYS A 28 -10.56 8.24 -3.49
C LYS A 28 -11.89 8.19 -2.73
N PRO A 29 -11.86 8.29 -1.41
CA PRO A 29 -13.07 8.28 -0.59
C PRO A 29 -13.87 9.56 -0.81
N GLU A 30 -15.16 9.50 -0.51
CA GLU A 30 -16.00 10.69 -0.42
C GLU A 30 -15.58 11.56 0.76
N ILE A 31 -15.50 12.87 0.54
CA ILE A 31 -15.10 13.86 1.53
C ILE A 31 -16.29 14.79 1.79
N PHE A 32 -16.70 14.90 3.03
CA PHE A 32 -17.79 15.75 3.47
C PHE A 32 -17.23 17.01 4.14
N HIS A 33 -17.46 18.16 3.54
CA HIS A 33 -16.97 19.45 4.03
C HIS A 33 -18.09 20.22 4.75
N ASP A 34 -17.77 20.86 5.88
CA ASP A 34 -18.60 21.84 6.55
C ASP A 34 -17.75 22.97 7.16
N GLU A 35 -18.35 23.89 7.93
CA GLU A 35 -17.65 25.02 8.58
C GLU A 35 -16.58 24.60 9.59
N ARG A 36 -16.56 23.36 10.04
CA ARG A 36 -15.59 22.79 11.00
C ARG A 36 -14.38 22.16 10.30
N GLY A 37 -14.43 21.97 8.96
CA GLY A 37 -13.41 21.29 8.18
C GLY A 37 -14.01 20.19 7.31
N TYR A 38 -13.50 18.95 7.42
CA TYR A 38 -14.01 17.82 6.66
C TYR A 38 -14.12 16.55 7.50
N PHE A 39 -14.96 15.64 7.03
CA PHE A 39 -15.05 14.26 7.48
C PHE A 39 -14.93 13.33 6.28
N LEU A 40 -14.20 12.24 6.43
CA LEU A 40 -14.18 11.14 5.48
C LEU A 40 -14.13 9.80 6.23
N GLU A 41 -14.73 8.78 5.64
CA GLU A 41 -14.65 7.42 6.15
C GLU A 41 -13.42 6.74 5.53
N THR A 42 -12.47 6.32 6.37
CA THR A 42 -11.22 5.71 5.90
C THR A 42 -11.35 4.20 5.67
N TYR A 43 -12.38 3.57 6.21
CA TYR A 43 -12.70 2.16 5.99
C TYR A 43 -14.07 1.81 6.56
N ASN A 44 -14.81 1.00 5.81
CA ASN A 44 -16.06 0.39 6.25
C ASN A 44 -16.17 -0.99 5.60
N SER A 45 -16.27 -2.04 6.41
CA SER A 45 -16.23 -3.43 5.92
C SER A 45 -17.33 -3.77 4.92
N LYS A 46 -18.48 -3.13 5.01
CA LYS A 46 -19.61 -3.33 4.07
C LYS A 46 -19.38 -2.62 2.74
N ARG A 47 -18.94 -1.35 2.78
CA ARG A 47 -18.74 -0.52 1.58
C ARG A 47 -17.50 -0.95 0.77
N TYR A 48 -16.43 -1.35 1.46
CA TYR A 48 -15.19 -1.76 0.84
C TYR A 48 -15.19 -3.23 0.39
N LYS A 49 -16.20 -4.02 0.78
CA LYS A 49 -16.27 -5.46 0.48
C LYS A 49 -16.13 -5.77 -1.03
N ASP A 50 -16.83 -5.00 -1.87
CA ASP A 50 -16.85 -5.23 -3.31
C ASP A 50 -15.60 -4.64 -4.01
N ILE A 51 -14.85 -3.77 -3.30
CA ILE A 51 -13.66 -3.10 -3.81
C ILE A 51 -12.40 -3.93 -3.52
N LEU A 52 -12.33 -4.51 -2.32
CA LEU A 52 -11.11 -5.11 -1.78
C LEU A 52 -11.04 -6.62 -1.95
N GLU A 53 -12.11 -7.27 -2.38
CA GLU A 53 -12.16 -8.73 -2.61
C GLU A 53 -11.79 -9.58 -1.38
N ASN A 54 -11.71 -8.99 -0.20
CA ASN A 54 -11.26 -9.65 1.01
C ASN A 54 -12.33 -9.75 2.10
N LYS A 55 -12.01 -10.51 3.14
CA LYS A 55 -12.89 -10.75 4.29
C LYS A 55 -12.75 -9.69 5.39
N GLY A 56 -11.93 -8.66 5.17
CA GLY A 56 -11.69 -7.58 6.13
C GLY A 56 -10.24 -7.52 6.62
N PHE A 57 -9.94 -6.47 7.40
CA PHE A 57 -8.63 -6.25 7.98
C PHE A 57 -8.64 -6.64 9.47
N VAL A 58 -7.54 -7.24 9.94
CA VAL A 58 -7.39 -7.78 11.29
C VAL A 58 -6.39 -7.00 12.15
N GLN A 59 -5.57 -6.15 11.51
CA GLN A 59 -4.57 -5.35 12.20
C GLN A 59 -4.45 -3.99 11.53
N ALA A 60 -4.22 -2.96 12.32
CA ALA A 60 -3.89 -1.61 11.85
C ALA A 60 -2.58 -1.15 12.48
N GLY A 61 -1.83 -0.34 11.76
CA GLY A 61 -0.60 0.27 12.23
C GLY A 61 -0.47 1.70 11.75
N HIS A 62 0.43 2.44 12.39
CA HIS A 62 0.79 3.81 12.08
C HIS A 62 2.30 3.93 12.06
N SER A 63 2.86 4.45 10.99
CA SER A 63 4.28 4.77 10.89
C SER A 63 4.50 6.27 10.73
N PHE A 64 5.49 6.78 11.45
CA PHE A 64 6.03 8.13 11.27
C PHE A 64 7.39 8.04 10.59
N SER A 65 7.64 8.91 9.62
CA SER A 65 8.92 8.98 8.91
C SER A 65 9.32 10.43 8.67
N LYS A 66 10.61 10.71 8.85
CA LYS A 66 11.25 11.96 8.43
C LYS A 66 11.41 11.97 6.90
N LYS A 67 11.78 13.10 6.34
CA LYS A 67 12.17 13.21 4.93
C LYS A 67 13.34 12.27 4.59
N ASN A 68 13.41 11.81 3.34
CA ASN A 68 14.46 10.96 2.79
C ASN A 68 14.47 9.52 3.38
N VAL A 69 13.44 9.09 4.08
CA VAL A 69 13.31 7.70 4.55
C VAL A 69 12.71 6.83 3.43
N LEU A 70 13.34 5.69 3.17
CA LEU A 70 12.80 4.64 2.32
C LEU A 70 12.49 3.40 3.17
N ARG A 71 11.30 2.84 3.01
CA ARG A 71 10.86 1.58 3.64
C ARG A 71 10.39 0.62 2.57
N GLY A 72 10.89 -0.60 2.61
CA GLY A 72 10.56 -1.65 1.63
C GLY A 72 11.78 -2.06 0.80
N ILE A 73 11.57 -2.85 -0.23
CA ILE A 73 10.31 -3.39 -0.77
C ILE A 73 9.94 -4.62 0.05
N HIS A 74 8.76 -4.63 0.66
CA HIS A 74 8.33 -5.73 1.53
C HIS A 74 7.11 -6.46 0.98
N PHE A 75 7.05 -7.76 1.21
CA PHE A 75 5.87 -8.59 0.98
C PHE A 75 5.84 -9.76 1.97
N GLN A 76 4.67 -10.36 2.16
CA GLN A 76 4.53 -11.56 3.00
C GLN A 76 4.57 -12.80 2.10
N LYS A 77 5.51 -13.71 2.38
CA LYS A 77 5.81 -14.87 1.53
C LYS A 77 4.87 -16.05 1.78
N THR A 78 4.69 -16.44 3.05
CA THR A 78 3.95 -17.66 3.43
C THR A 78 2.50 -17.40 3.76
N LYS A 79 2.17 -16.20 4.25
CA LYS A 79 0.79 -15.74 4.49
C LYS A 79 0.56 -14.40 3.80
N PRO A 80 0.45 -14.42 2.47
CA PRO A 80 0.28 -13.19 1.70
C PRO A 80 -0.90 -12.38 2.22
N GLN A 81 -0.65 -11.11 2.49
CA GLN A 81 -1.63 -10.17 3.05
C GLN A 81 -1.99 -9.09 2.05
N GLU A 82 -3.18 -8.59 2.18
CA GLU A 82 -3.63 -7.36 1.54
C GLU A 82 -3.38 -6.18 2.47
N GLN A 83 -3.10 -5.03 1.89
CA GLN A 83 -2.91 -3.80 2.64
C GLN A 83 -3.80 -2.70 2.08
N LEU A 84 -4.35 -1.88 2.98
CA LEU A 84 -4.99 -0.61 2.66
C LEU A 84 -4.29 0.47 3.46
N PHE A 85 -3.71 1.47 2.80
CA PHE A 85 -3.07 2.56 3.51
C PHE A 85 -3.47 3.93 2.94
N TYR A 86 -3.26 4.96 3.74
CA TYR A 86 -3.38 6.36 3.37
C TYR A 86 -2.42 7.22 4.20
N LEU A 87 -2.17 8.44 3.73
CA LEU A 87 -1.39 9.43 4.46
C LEU A 87 -2.31 10.35 5.25
N SER A 88 -2.03 10.53 6.55
CA SER A 88 -2.65 11.61 7.33
C SER A 88 -1.82 12.90 7.31
N SER A 89 -0.55 12.83 6.92
CA SER A 89 0.29 14.01 6.62
C SER A 89 1.45 13.65 5.71
N GLY A 90 1.93 14.64 4.96
CA GLY A 90 3.12 14.57 4.12
C GLY A 90 2.87 14.00 2.73
N LYS A 91 3.99 13.72 2.04
CA LYS A 91 4.03 13.25 0.65
C LYS A 91 5.05 12.15 0.48
N ILE A 92 4.71 11.12 -0.29
CA ILE A 92 5.58 9.98 -0.59
C ILE A 92 5.67 9.72 -2.09
N PHE A 93 6.76 9.10 -2.50
CA PHE A 93 6.87 8.34 -3.73
C PHE A 93 6.63 6.88 -3.38
N TYR A 94 5.52 6.32 -3.85
CA TYR A 94 5.10 4.94 -3.60
C TYR A 94 5.47 4.04 -4.76
N VAL A 95 5.86 2.81 -4.45
CA VAL A 95 6.15 1.76 -5.43
C VAL A 95 5.40 0.49 -5.04
N ALA A 96 4.76 -0.14 -6.03
CA ALA A 96 4.19 -1.48 -5.94
C ALA A 96 4.86 -2.39 -6.98
N VAL A 97 5.28 -3.59 -6.58
CA VAL A 97 5.94 -4.59 -7.44
C VAL A 97 5.16 -5.89 -7.42
N ASP A 98 4.84 -6.43 -8.57
CA ASP A 98 4.14 -7.73 -8.67
C ASP A 98 5.12 -8.89 -8.52
N PHE A 99 5.03 -9.63 -7.40
CA PHE A 99 5.85 -10.80 -7.13
C PHE A 99 5.13 -12.14 -7.36
N ARG A 100 3.98 -12.12 -8.01
CA ARG A 100 3.19 -13.33 -8.33
C ARG A 100 3.72 -13.98 -9.61
N PRO A 101 4.35 -15.19 -9.56
CA PRO A 101 5.05 -15.79 -10.72
C PRO A 101 4.14 -16.06 -11.91
N ASN A 102 2.84 -16.31 -11.67
CA ASN A 102 1.87 -16.60 -12.72
C ASN A 102 1.12 -15.35 -13.22
N SER A 103 1.48 -14.17 -12.74
CA SER A 103 0.93 -12.91 -13.21
C SER A 103 1.55 -12.51 -14.55
N LYS A 104 0.74 -11.87 -15.42
CA LYS A 104 1.25 -11.26 -16.66
C LYS A 104 2.16 -10.07 -16.41
N THR A 105 2.10 -9.50 -15.21
CA THR A 105 2.91 -8.37 -14.74
C THR A 105 3.98 -8.78 -13.72
N PHE A 106 4.38 -10.07 -13.72
CA PHE A 106 5.42 -10.54 -12.81
C PHE A 106 6.70 -9.71 -12.96
N LEU A 107 7.18 -9.16 -11.84
CA LEU A 107 8.31 -8.23 -11.71
C LEU A 107 8.08 -6.82 -12.32
N ASP A 108 6.94 -6.57 -12.94
CA ASP A 108 6.59 -5.20 -13.28
C ASP A 108 6.33 -4.38 -12.01
N HIS A 109 6.57 -3.09 -12.10
CA HIS A 109 6.25 -2.18 -11.00
C HIS A 109 5.46 -0.97 -11.47
N ILE A 110 4.79 -0.33 -10.51
CA ILE A 110 4.14 0.96 -10.66
C ILE A 110 4.71 1.90 -9.61
N SER A 111 4.98 3.12 -10.01
CA SER A 111 5.37 4.20 -9.11
C SER A 111 4.42 5.39 -9.24
N LEU A 112 4.09 6.02 -8.11
CA LEU A 112 3.26 7.22 -8.07
C LEU A 112 3.58 8.08 -6.85
N GLU A 113 3.41 9.39 -7.00
CA GLU A 113 3.43 10.31 -5.86
C GLU A 113 2.05 10.35 -5.22
N ILE A 114 2.02 10.32 -3.89
CA ILE A 114 0.80 10.42 -3.08
C ILE A 114 1.02 11.50 -2.05
N GLU A 115 0.05 12.40 -1.94
CA GLU A 115 0.05 13.47 -0.95
C GLU A 115 -1.15 13.34 -0.01
N SER A 116 -0.99 13.70 1.26
CA SER A 116 -2.07 13.60 2.24
C SER A 116 -3.28 14.48 1.91
N SER A 117 -3.08 15.59 1.20
CA SER A 117 -4.15 16.48 0.72
C SER A 117 -5.09 15.82 -0.29
N ASP A 118 -4.65 14.77 -0.98
CA ASP A 118 -5.47 14.04 -1.96
C ASP A 118 -6.45 13.09 -1.29
N HIS A 119 -6.25 12.80 0.00
CA HIS A 119 -7.02 11.83 0.79
C HIS A 119 -7.11 10.44 0.14
N SER A 120 -6.28 10.18 -0.86
CA SER A 120 -6.26 8.91 -1.59
C SER A 120 -5.76 7.77 -0.72
N GLN A 121 -6.28 6.58 -0.98
CA GLN A 121 -5.89 5.35 -0.34
C GLN A 121 -5.33 4.39 -1.39
N ILE A 122 -4.34 3.59 -1.02
CA ILE A 122 -3.82 2.51 -1.86
C ILE A 122 -4.23 1.18 -1.27
N PHE A 123 -4.84 0.35 -2.09
CA PHE A 123 -5.05 -1.06 -1.82
C PHE A 123 -4.03 -1.89 -2.58
N THR A 124 -3.18 -2.62 -1.84
CA THR A 124 -2.17 -3.53 -2.36
C THR A 124 -2.64 -4.96 -2.18
N PRO A 125 -2.84 -5.75 -3.25
CA PRO A 125 -3.32 -7.12 -3.17
C PRO A 125 -2.22 -8.08 -2.70
N ARG A 126 -2.60 -9.33 -2.40
CA ARG A 126 -1.68 -10.40 -2.03
C ARG A 126 -0.65 -10.65 -3.12
N GLY A 127 0.60 -10.86 -2.71
CA GLY A 127 1.71 -11.15 -3.61
C GLY A 127 2.26 -9.93 -4.34
N VAL A 128 1.72 -8.75 -4.07
CA VAL A 128 2.30 -7.47 -4.50
C VAL A 128 3.10 -6.89 -3.35
N GLY A 129 4.39 -6.65 -3.60
CA GLY A 129 5.28 -5.98 -2.66
C GLY A 129 5.10 -4.48 -2.72
N SER A 130 5.39 -3.79 -1.62
CA SER A 130 5.28 -2.35 -1.55
C SER A 130 6.49 -1.69 -0.90
N ALA A 131 6.77 -0.47 -1.36
CA ALA A 131 7.76 0.40 -0.77
C ALA A 131 7.32 1.86 -0.87
N TYR A 132 7.88 2.71 -0.03
CA TYR A 132 7.72 4.15 -0.19
C TYR A 132 8.96 4.93 0.23
N TYR A 133 9.17 6.05 -0.45
CA TYR A 133 10.18 7.03 -0.12
C TYR A 133 9.50 8.35 0.25
N THR A 134 9.93 8.98 1.35
CA THR A 134 9.32 10.20 1.87
C THR A 134 9.89 11.44 1.21
N LEU A 135 9.03 12.22 0.55
CA LEU A 135 9.36 13.45 -0.16
C LEU A 135 9.35 14.69 0.74
N THR A 136 8.62 14.61 1.85
CA THR A 136 8.50 15.70 2.85
C THR A 136 8.88 15.23 4.24
N ASP A 137 9.04 16.16 5.17
CA ASP A 137 9.10 15.86 6.60
C ASP A 137 7.72 15.48 7.15
N ASN A 138 7.70 14.84 8.33
CA ASN A 138 6.50 14.51 9.09
C ASN A 138 5.48 13.66 8.30
N VAL A 139 5.96 12.66 7.58
CA VAL A 139 5.08 11.71 6.88
C VAL A 139 4.47 10.74 7.87
N ASN A 140 3.13 10.77 7.99
CA ASN A 140 2.35 9.84 8.80
C ASN A 140 1.52 8.95 7.88
N LEU A 141 1.84 7.65 7.85
CA LEU A 141 1.15 6.63 7.06
C LEU A 141 0.40 5.70 7.99
N ILE A 142 -0.90 5.56 7.75
CA ILE A 142 -1.81 4.67 8.48
C ILE A 142 -2.20 3.53 7.56
N TYR A 143 -2.07 2.29 8.04
CA TYR A 143 -2.36 1.11 7.23
C TYR A 143 -3.19 0.07 7.99
N LYS A 144 -3.88 -0.75 7.21
CA LYS A 144 -4.61 -1.94 7.67
C LYS A 144 -4.13 -3.14 6.86
N ILE A 145 -4.06 -4.31 7.49
CA ILE A 145 -3.62 -5.57 6.88
C ILE A 145 -4.61 -6.70 7.15
N SER A 146 -4.77 -7.60 6.16
CA SER A 146 -5.76 -8.67 6.19
C SER A 146 -5.29 -9.94 6.92
N GLN A 147 -4.00 -10.01 7.31
CA GLN A 147 -3.41 -11.08 8.11
C GLN A 147 -2.61 -10.46 9.25
N LEU A 148 -2.52 -11.12 10.39
CA LEU A 148 -1.62 -10.68 11.47
C LEU A 148 -0.17 -10.71 11.00
N TYR A 149 0.58 -9.67 11.35
CA TYR A 149 2.00 -9.58 11.01
C TYR A 149 2.78 -10.75 11.62
N GLY A 150 3.59 -11.41 10.80
CA GLY A 150 4.53 -12.44 11.22
C GLY A 150 5.95 -12.06 10.79
N GLU A 151 6.84 -11.85 11.76
CA GLU A 151 8.21 -11.40 11.50
C GLU A 151 8.98 -12.35 10.56
N ASN A 152 8.79 -13.67 10.74
CA ASN A 152 9.44 -14.70 9.94
C ASN A 152 8.79 -14.93 8.56
N GLU A 153 7.70 -14.26 8.28
CA GLU A 153 6.93 -14.40 7.04
C GLU A 153 7.18 -13.25 6.05
N GLU A 154 7.76 -12.16 6.56
CA GLU A 154 8.11 -11.02 5.74
C GLU A 154 9.40 -11.29 4.98
N GLU A 155 9.34 -11.13 3.66
CA GLU A 155 10.49 -11.15 2.77
C GLU A 155 10.70 -9.72 2.22
N GLY A 156 11.96 -9.37 1.92
CA GLY A 156 12.30 -8.07 1.39
C GLY A 156 13.18 -8.18 0.13
N VAL A 157 12.90 -7.32 -0.84
CA VAL A 157 13.79 -7.04 -1.98
C VAL A 157 14.52 -5.74 -1.72
N ILE A 158 15.82 -5.71 -2.03
CA ILE A 158 16.60 -4.47 -1.88
C ILE A 158 16.04 -3.38 -2.80
N TRP A 159 15.94 -2.17 -2.28
CA TRP A 159 15.25 -1.06 -2.94
C TRP A 159 15.82 -0.69 -4.31
N ASN A 160 17.14 -0.85 -4.50
CA ASN A 160 17.87 -0.54 -5.72
C ASN A 160 18.22 -1.79 -6.56
N ASP A 161 17.36 -2.81 -6.51
CA ASP A 161 17.55 -4.03 -7.29
C ASP A 161 17.64 -3.72 -8.79
N PRO A 162 18.70 -4.17 -9.50
CA PRO A 162 18.91 -3.85 -10.90
C PRO A 162 17.88 -4.50 -11.84
N THR A 163 17.24 -5.61 -11.42
CA THR A 163 16.21 -6.28 -12.21
C THR A 163 14.92 -5.46 -12.22
N LEU A 164 14.57 -4.88 -11.08
CA LEU A 164 13.39 -4.03 -10.97
C LEU A 164 13.58 -2.66 -11.61
N ASN A 165 14.81 -2.14 -11.63
CA ASN A 165 15.19 -0.88 -12.26
C ASN A 165 14.23 0.29 -11.93
N ILE A 166 13.88 0.43 -10.65
CA ILE A 166 12.95 1.48 -10.18
C ILE A 166 13.66 2.83 -10.19
N GLU A 167 13.07 3.81 -10.85
CA GLU A 167 13.58 5.18 -10.89
C GLU A 167 13.19 5.95 -9.62
N TRP A 168 13.95 5.73 -8.54
CA TRP A 168 13.73 6.44 -7.29
C TRP A 168 14.11 7.93 -7.40
N PRO A 169 13.36 8.83 -6.75
CA PRO A 169 13.68 10.27 -6.73
C PRO A 169 14.82 10.61 -5.76
N CYS A 170 15.72 9.67 -5.49
CA CYS A 170 16.83 9.79 -4.56
C CYS A 170 17.96 8.83 -4.93
N LEU A 171 19.19 9.17 -4.51
CA LEU A 171 20.38 8.33 -4.69
C LEU A 171 20.86 7.69 -3.37
N ASP A 172 20.56 8.30 -2.22
CA ASP A 172 21.03 7.87 -0.90
C ASP A 172 19.92 8.05 0.15
N PRO A 173 18.92 7.15 0.18
CA PRO A 173 17.83 7.21 1.16
C PRO A 173 18.29 6.72 2.54
N ILE A 174 17.58 7.19 3.58
CA ILE A 174 17.68 6.63 4.93
C ILE A 174 16.91 5.31 4.95
N VAL A 175 17.63 4.19 5.07
CA VAL A 175 17.08 2.84 5.06
C VAL A 175 17.37 2.13 6.37
N SER A 176 16.45 1.31 6.88
CA SER A 176 16.68 0.51 8.08
C SER A 176 17.78 -0.53 7.86
N LYS A 177 18.46 -0.98 8.94
CA LYS A 177 19.47 -2.05 8.85
C LYS A 177 18.89 -3.33 8.24
N LYS A 178 17.62 -3.64 8.55
CA LYS A 178 16.89 -4.77 7.96
C LYS A 178 16.78 -4.61 6.44
N ASP A 179 16.28 -3.47 5.97
CA ASP A 179 16.05 -3.23 4.54
C ASP A 179 17.35 -3.11 3.74
N GLN A 180 18.45 -2.65 4.38
CA GLN A 180 19.78 -2.67 3.76
C GLN A 180 20.31 -4.10 3.50
N SER A 181 19.85 -5.09 4.27
CA SER A 181 20.21 -6.50 4.14
C SER A 181 19.24 -7.32 3.29
N ASN A 182 18.23 -6.68 2.71
CA ASN A 182 17.30 -7.35 1.81
C ASN A 182 18.01 -7.97 0.60
N LYS A 183 17.43 -9.05 0.07
CA LYS A 183 17.97 -9.83 -1.03
C LYS A 183 17.74 -9.14 -2.38
N LEU A 184 18.52 -9.52 -3.37
CA LEU A 184 18.19 -9.29 -4.78
C LEU A 184 17.00 -10.16 -5.19
N VAL A 185 16.21 -9.71 -6.17
CA VAL A 185 15.13 -10.49 -6.79
C VAL A 185 15.62 -11.89 -7.21
N SER A 186 16.82 -11.98 -7.80
CA SER A 186 17.42 -13.25 -8.25
C SER A 186 17.71 -14.25 -7.12
N GLN A 187 17.69 -13.83 -5.87
CA GLN A 187 17.96 -14.65 -4.69
C GLN A 187 16.69 -15.09 -3.96
N ILE A 188 15.51 -14.67 -4.44
CA ILE A 188 14.23 -14.96 -3.82
C ILE A 188 13.52 -16.11 -4.54
N ASP A 189 13.04 -17.06 -3.76
CA ASP A 189 12.15 -18.10 -4.24
C ASP A 189 10.70 -17.63 -4.11
N PHE A 190 10.08 -17.35 -5.25
CA PHE A 190 8.67 -16.93 -5.35
C PHE A 190 7.70 -18.10 -5.48
N SER A 191 8.13 -19.36 -5.42
CA SER A 191 7.28 -20.53 -5.63
C SER A 191 6.08 -20.60 -4.68
N LEU A 192 6.21 -20.07 -3.46
CA LEU A 192 5.12 -19.98 -2.48
C LEU A 192 4.02 -19.00 -2.86
N LEU A 193 4.23 -18.16 -3.85
CA LEU A 193 3.25 -17.21 -4.37
C LEU A 193 2.54 -17.71 -5.65
N THR A 194 2.89 -18.90 -6.15
CA THR A 194 2.33 -19.46 -7.40
C THR A 194 0.83 -19.77 -7.30
N ASP A 195 0.34 -20.14 -6.11
CA ASP A 195 -1.07 -20.46 -5.87
C ASP A 195 -1.95 -19.22 -5.65
N LEU A 196 -1.35 -18.04 -5.62
CA LEU A 196 -2.10 -16.79 -5.62
C LEU A 196 -2.75 -16.62 -6.99
N LYS A 197 -4.02 -17.05 -7.07
CA LYS A 197 -4.83 -16.75 -8.25
C LYS A 197 -4.80 -15.23 -8.47
N GLU A 198 -4.64 -14.85 -9.72
CA GLU A 198 -4.99 -13.49 -10.12
C GLU A 198 -6.46 -13.30 -9.75
N LEU A 199 -6.72 -12.56 -8.67
CA LEU A 199 -8.06 -12.17 -8.23
C LEU A 199 -8.64 -11.11 -9.15
#